data_546e08eb1c2bf150ca6aba2ff4525995
#
_entry.id   546e08eb1c2bf150ca6aba2ff4525995
#
_cell.length_a   1.000
_cell.length_b   1.000
_cell.length_c   1.000
_cell.angle_alpha   90.00
_cell.angle_beta   90.00
_cell.angle_gamma   90.00
#
_symmetry.space_group_name_H-M   'P 1'
#
loop_
_entity.id
_entity.type
_entity.pdbx_description
1 polymer ?
#
loop_
_entity_poly.entity_id
_entity_poly.type
_entity_poly.pdbx_seq_one_letter_code
_entity_poly.pdbx_strand_id
1 'polypeptide(L)'
;MIITSLDELIIQKRNFMNLVFLNSAKLDFDRKLDFSIIEILAKVTKYEHSSDEEILKRVKNQDIVITKELPLSENLMRQFSSSVKLICEAGTGYNNINLTAVKEKNITVCNIPGYSIEALAQLVITFILTISSSLIKQQLMLKDNDYRNFTQNLTVPHFEVLDKTLGVMGAGSIGNQVIKVVRALGMNILVYTRTPRQWQDSGIRSVSLIELLNESDLVSINIPLTSETKHLINKDTLSVMKPSSFIINTSRGAIIKEADLIESLQSNCRCSTRCSGF
;
A
#
# COMPACT_ATOMS: atom_id res chain seq x y z
N MET A 1 -46.92 -27.54 -13.11
CA MET A 1 -45.56 -26.96 -13.12
C MET A 1 -44.95 -27.34 -11.77
N ILE A 2 -44.11 -28.34 -11.74
CA ILE A 2 -43.57 -28.95 -10.52
C ILE A 2 -42.30 -28.17 -10.19
N ILE A 3 -42.28 -27.53 -9.01
CA ILE A 3 -41.09 -26.85 -8.48
C ILE A 3 -40.12 -27.94 -8.08
N THR A 4 -38.93 -27.97 -8.71
CA THR A 4 -38.02 -29.09 -8.68
C THR A 4 -36.89 -28.99 -7.65
N SER A 5 -36.78 -27.92 -6.86
CA SER A 5 -35.87 -27.90 -5.71
C SER A 5 -36.26 -26.91 -4.62
N LEU A 6 -35.92 -27.25 -3.37
CA LEU A 6 -36.01 -26.36 -2.20
C LEU A 6 -35.22 -25.07 -2.39
N ASP A 7 -34.15 -25.12 -3.18
CA ASP A 7 -33.24 -23.99 -3.47
C ASP A 7 -33.92 -22.91 -4.32
N GLU A 8 -34.79 -23.28 -5.29
CA GLU A 8 -35.56 -22.32 -6.08
C GLU A 8 -36.61 -21.59 -5.23
N LEU A 9 -37.21 -22.27 -4.25
CA LEU A 9 -38.18 -21.68 -3.31
C LEU A 9 -37.49 -20.71 -2.31
N ILE A 10 -36.29 -20.99 -1.93
CA ILE A 10 -35.48 -20.14 -1.04
C ILE A 10 -35.02 -18.89 -1.79
N ILE A 11 -34.69 -19.00 -3.07
CA ILE A 11 -34.28 -17.87 -3.93
C ILE A 11 -35.49 -16.93 -4.18
N GLN A 12 -36.68 -17.43 -4.40
CA GLN A 12 -37.87 -16.61 -4.66
C GLN A 12 -38.36 -15.78 -3.45
N LYS A 13 -37.97 -16.10 -2.22
CA LYS A 13 -38.35 -15.36 -0.99
C LYS A 13 -37.27 -14.45 -0.42
N ARG A 14 -36.11 -14.37 -1.01
CA ARG A 14 -35.06 -13.43 -0.57
C ARG A 14 -35.36 -12.05 -1.17
N ASN A 15 -35.63 -11.07 -0.32
CA ASN A 15 -35.44 -9.67 -0.68
C ASN A 15 -33.92 -9.48 -0.96
N PHE A 16 -33.54 -9.54 -2.22
CA PHE A 16 -32.14 -9.31 -2.61
C PHE A 16 -31.75 -7.91 -2.17
N MET A 17 -30.62 -7.81 -1.47
CA MET A 17 -29.98 -6.53 -1.20
C MET A 17 -29.52 -5.91 -2.51
N ASN A 18 -29.69 -4.60 -2.65
CA ASN A 18 -29.15 -3.85 -3.78
C ASN A 18 -27.70 -3.50 -3.51
N LEU A 19 -26.81 -3.86 -4.42
CA LEU A 19 -25.38 -3.66 -4.30
C LEU A 19 -24.86 -2.84 -5.49
N VAL A 20 -24.06 -1.81 -5.21
CA VAL A 20 -23.44 -0.98 -6.24
C VAL A 20 -21.92 -0.95 -6.13
N PHE A 21 -21.24 -1.18 -7.25
CA PHE A 21 -19.84 -0.86 -7.43
C PHE A 21 -19.72 0.55 -8.01
N LEU A 22 -19.01 1.45 -7.32
CA LEU A 22 -18.90 2.86 -7.74
C LEU A 22 -17.75 3.09 -8.72
N ASN A 23 -16.74 2.24 -8.72
CA ASN A 23 -15.55 2.37 -9.58
C ASN A 23 -14.95 1.00 -9.93
N SER A 24 -15.75 0.16 -10.55
CA SER A 24 -15.38 -1.23 -10.88
C SER A 24 -14.17 -1.35 -11.80
N ALA A 25 -13.91 -0.38 -12.68
CA ALA A 25 -12.73 -0.38 -13.54
C ALA A 25 -11.41 -0.40 -12.74
N LYS A 26 -11.36 0.20 -11.54
CA LYS A 26 -10.19 0.17 -10.68
C LYS A 26 -10.00 -1.15 -9.94
N LEU A 27 -11.10 -1.89 -9.74
CA LEU A 27 -11.09 -3.19 -9.09
C LEU A 27 -10.80 -4.31 -10.09
N ASP A 28 -11.45 -4.28 -11.24
CA ASP A 28 -11.43 -5.32 -12.28
C ASP A 28 -10.80 -4.77 -13.57
N PHE A 29 -9.58 -4.22 -13.43
CA PHE A 29 -8.86 -3.54 -14.52
C PHE A 29 -8.49 -4.48 -15.68
N ASP A 30 -8.32 -5.76 -15.41
CA ASP A 30 -8.01 -6.79 -16.40
C ASP A 30 -9.22 -7.67 -16.78
N ARG A 31 -10.41 -7.35 -16.25
CA ARG A 31 -11.70 -8.00 -16.51
C ARG A 31 -11.70 -9.51 -16.24
N LYS A 32 -10.98 -9.93 -15.18
CA LYS A 32 -10.89 -11.35 -14.80
C LYS A 32 -11.61 -11.70 -13.51
N LEU A 33 -12.20 -10.74 -12.81
CA LEU A 33 -12.91 -11.01 -11.58
C LEU A 33 -14.24 -11.70 -11.87
N ASP A 34 -14.47 -12.82 -11.19
CA ASP A 34 -15.76 -13.52 -11.21
C ASP A 34 -16.68 -12.93 -10.12
N PHE A 35 -17.74 -12.30 -10.55
CA PHE A 35 -18.77 -11.71 -9.67
C PHE A 35 -19.97 -12.65 -9.43
N SER A 36 -19.99 -13.84 -10.02
CA SER A 36 -21.15 -14.75 -9.98
C SER A 36 -21.62 -15.03 -8.56
N ILE A 37 -20.70 -15.23 -7.61
CA ILE A 37 -21.05 -15.48 -6.20
C ILE A 37 -21.80 -14.29 -5.58
N ILE A 38 -21.39 -13.06 -5.91
CA ILE A 38 -22.04 -11.84 -5.41
C ILE A 38 -23.41 -11.65 -6.08
N GLU A 39 -23.52 -11.96 -7.36
CA GLU A 39 -24.74 -11.86 -8.15
C GLU A 39 -25.84 -12.86 -7.70
N ILE A 40 -25.44 -13.98 -7.09
CA ILE A 40 -26.38 -14.90 -6.42
C ILE A 40 -26.93 -14.32 -5.10
N LEU A 41 -26.17 -13.44 -4.44
CA LEU A 41 -26.50 -12.92 -3.10
C LEU A 41 -27.19 -11.56 -3.14
N ALA A 42 -26.99 -10.76 -4.20
CA ALA A 42 -27.47 -9.40 -4.29
C ALA A 42 -27.80 -9.01 -5.75
N LYS A 43 -28.67 -8.01 -5.90
CA LYS A 43 -28.87 -7.33 -7.19
C LYS A 43 -27.71 -6.37 -7.41
N VAL A 44 -26.79 -6.73 -8.30
CA VAL A 44 -25.54 -6.01 -8.53
C VAL A 44 -25.69 -4.98 -9.65
N THR A 45 -25.24 -3.76 -9.38
CA THR A 45 -25.05 -2.69 -10.36
C THR A 45 -23.58 -2.28 -10.38
N LYS A 46 -22.96 -2.18 -11.55
CA LYS A 46 -21.54 -1.82 -11.69
C LYS A 46 -21.40 -0.55 -12.50
N TYR A 47 -20.59 0.39 -11.98
CA TYR A 47 -20.16 1.59 -12.69
C TYR A 47 -18.63 1.60 -12.77
N GLU A 48 -18.09 1.83 -13.95
CA GLU A 48 -16.64 1.84 -14.16
C GLU A 48 -15.97 3.00 -13.40
N HIS A 49 -16.59 4.17 -13.41
CA HIS A 49 -16.14 5.39 -12.71
C HIS A 49 -17.34 6.12 -12.14
N SER A 50 -17.14 6.94 -11.10
CA SER A 50 -18.19 7.76 -10.50
C SER A 50 -17.61 9.09 -10.02
N SER A 51 -18.21 10.20 -10.45
CA SER A 51 -18.01 11.52 -9.83
C SER A 51 -18.83 11.65 -8.54
N ASP A 52 -18.55 12.67 -7.72
CA ASP A 52 -19.27 12.90 -6.46
C ASP A 52 -20.78 13.06 -6.69
N GLU A 53 -21.19 13.78 -7.74
CA GLU A 53 -22.60 13.97 -8.10
C GLU A 53 -23.27 12.66 -8.53
N GLU A 54 -22.55 11.82 -9.27
CA GLU A 54 -23.02 10.51 -9.70
C GLU A 54 -23.12 9.55 -8.52
N ILE A 55 -22.16 9.60 -7.58
CA ILE A 55 -22.18 8.77 -6.37
C ILE A 55 -23.50 8.98 -5.62
N LEU A 56 -23.91 10.25 -5.38
CA LEU A 56 -25.15 10.56 -4.69
C LEU A 56 -26.40 10.01 -5.38
N LYS A 57 -26.40 9.95 -6.71
CA LYS A 57 -27.49 9.36 -7.49
C LYS A 57 -27.46 7.83 -7.42
N ARG A 58 -26.26 7.24 -7.51
CA ARG A 58 -26.03 5.80 -7.62
C ARG A 58 -26.22 5.06 -6.30
N VAL A 59 -25.99 5.71 -5.15
CA VAL A 59 -26.22 5.11 -3.82
C VAL A 59 -27.67 5.16 -3.36
N LYS A 60 -28.57 5.84 -4.08
CA LYS A 60 -30.00 5.83 -3.76
C LYS A 60 -30.55 4.41 -3.89
N ASN A 61 -31.30 3.99 -2.86
CA ASN A 61 -31.90 2.65 -2.78
C ASN A 61 -30.90 1.48 -2.86
N GLN A 62 -29.62 1.75 -2.55
CA GLN A 62 -28.62 0.71 -2.38
C GLN A 62 -28.47 0.36 -0.90
N ASP A 63 -28.26 -0.92 -0.62
CA ASP A 63 -27.97 -1.42 0.73
C ASP A 63 -26.45 -1.51 0.95
N ILE A 64 -25.71 -1.89 -0.10
CA ILE A 64 -24.27 -2.14 -0.08
C ILE A 64 -23.59 -1.30 -1.16
N VAL A 65 -22.51 -0.63 -0.76
CA VAL A 65 -21.63 0.14 -1.66
C VAL A 65 -20.26 -0.50 -1.65
N ILE A 66 -19.73 -0.85 -2.82
CA ILE A 66 -18.35 -1.32 -2.97
C ILE A 66 -17.55 -0.26 -3.69
N THR A 67 -16.37 0.04 -3.16
CA THR A 67 -15.43 1.03 -3.69
C THR A 67 -14.00 0.51 -3.64
N LYS A 68 -13.13 1.01 -4.52
CA LYS A 68 -11.70 0.74 -4.55
C LYS A 68 -10.93 2.05 -4.57
N GLU A 69 -10.42 2.46 -3.41
CA GLU A 69 -9.62 3.71 -3.28
C GLU A 69 -10.31 4.94 -3.89
N LEU A 70 -11.63 4.97 -3.84
CA LEU A 70 -12.44 6.12 -4.28
C LEU A 70 -12.61 7.05 -3.07
N PRO A 71 -12.22 8.33 -3.15
CA PRO A 71 -12.40 9.26 -2.05
C PRO A 71 -13.89 9.45 -1.73
N LEU A 72 -14.29 9.11 -0.52
CA LEU A 72 -15.62 9.38 0.01
C LEU A 72 -15.47 10.43 1.12
N SER A 73 -15.57 11.70 0.73
CA SER A 73 -15.42 12.83 1.65
C SER A 73 -16.54 12.86 2.70
N GLU A 74 -16.30 13.52 3.83
CA GLU A 74 -17.27 13.69 4.90
C GLU A 74 -18.57 14.30 4.39
N ASN A 75 -18.47 15.38 3.62
CA ASN A 75 -19.64 16.10 3.08
C ASN A 75 -20.45 15.21 2.11
N LEU A 76 -19.78 14.43 1.28
CA LEU A 76 -20.41 13.48 0.37
C LEU A 76 -21.17 12.40 1.14
N MET A 77 -20.52 11.79 2.13
CA MET A 77 -21.09 10.68 2.89
C MET A 77 -22.25 11.09 3.79
N ARG A 78 -22.24 12.32 4.34
CA ARG A 78 -23.39 12.87 5.08
C ARG A 78 -24.66 12.94 4.24
N GLN A 79 -24.55 12.99 2.91
CA GLN A 79 -25.68 13.02 1.96
C GLN A 79 -26.11 11.62 1.49
N PHE A 80 -25.45 10.55 1.91
CA PHE A 80 -25.84 9.19 1.52
C PHE A 80 -27.25 8.86 1.99
N SER A 81 -27.98 8.09 1.18
CA SER A 81 -29.29 7.57 1.52
C SER A 81 -29.24 6.73 2.81
N SER A 82 -30.30 6.79 3.62
CA SER A 82 -30.46 5.92 4.80
C SER A 82 -30.58 4.44 4.46
N SER A 83 -30.79 4.10 3.17
CA SER A 83 -30.76 2.72 2.68
C SER A 83 -29.38 2.08 2.80
N VAL A 84 -28.29 2.84 2.62
CA VAL A 84 -26.91 2.32 2.69
C VAL A 84 -26.61 1.84 4.11
N LYS A 85 -26.29 0.55 4.24
CA LYS A 85 -25.95 -0.09 5.53
C LYS A 85 -24.50 -0.53 5.60
N LEU A 86 -23.89 -0.80 4.44
CA LEU A 86 -22.54 -1.33 4.37
C LEU A 86 -21.75 -0.64 3.25
N ILE A 87 -20.52 -0.23 3.57
CA ILE A 87 -19.53 0.17 2.58
C ILE A 87 -18.36 -0.82 2.66
N CYS A 88 -18.02 -1.45 1.54
CA CYS A 88 -16.88 -2.34 1.41
C CYS A 88 -15.77 -1.64 0.62
N GLU A 89 -14.67 -1.38 1.27
CA GLU A 89 -13.44 -0.99 0.57
C GLU A 89 -12.77 -2.25 0.02
N ALA A 90 -12.68 -2.37 -1.29
CA ALA A 90 -12.06 -3.52 -1.96
C ALA A 90 -10.52 -3.41 -1.95
N GLY A 91 -9.97 -3.11 -0.80
CA GLY A 91 -8.55 -2.93 -0.54
C GLY A 91 -8.24 -3.05 0.95
N THR A 92 -6.94 -3.03 1.31
CA THR A 92 -6.52 -3.06 2.71
C THR A 92 -6.67 -1.68 3.38
N GLY A 93 -6.28 -0.62 2.68
CA GLY A 93 -6.32 0.74 3.22
C GLY A 93 -7.66 1.42 2.97
N TYR A 94 -8.24 2.02 3.99
CA TYR A 94 -9.54 2.69 3.99
C TYR A 94 -9.47 4.19 4.32
N ASN A 95 -8.32 4.82 4.14
CA ASN A 95 -8.13 6.25 4.41
C ASN A 95 -8.95 7.18 3.50
N ASN A 96 -9.49 6.65 2.40
CA ASN A 96 -10.39 7.30 1.47
C ASN A 96 -11.83 7.41 1.99
N ILE A 97 -12.17 6.75 3.11
CA ILE A 97 -13.50 6.73 3.72
C ILE A 97 -13.48 7.53 5.03
N ASN A 98 -14.34 8.53 5.17
CA ASN A 98 -14.44 9.30 6.41
C ASN A 98 -15.23 8.51 7.47
N LEU A 99 -14.52 7.92 8.44
CA LEU A 99 -15.12 7.08 9.47
C LEU A 99 -16.05 7.84 10.43
N THR A 100 -15.88 9.15 10.61
CA THR A 100 -16.78 9.96 11.44
C THR A 100 -18.17 10.05 10.81
N ALA A 101 -18.23 10.41 9.53
CA ALA A 101 -19.49 10.47 8.79
C ALA A 101 -20.19 9.11 8.71
N VAL A 102 -19.40 8.03 8.54
CA VAL A 102 -19.93 6.64 8.55
C VAL A 102 -20.64 6.32 9.87
N LYS A 103 -19.98 6.63 10.99
CA LYS A 103 -20.51 6.39 12.32
C LYS A 103 -21.81 7.16 12.58
N GLU A 104 -21.85 8.44 12.19
CA GLU A 104 -23.05 9.28 12.33
C GLU A 104 -24.23 8.75 11.52
N LYS A 105 -23.96 8.13 10.37
CA LYS A 105 -24.96 7.53 9.49
C LYS A 105 -25.34 6.09 9.88
N ASN A 106 -24.72 5.51 10.91
CA ASN A 106 -24.85 4.09 11.27
C ASN A 106 -24.56 3.14 10.10
N ILE A 107 -23.57 3.46 9.28
CA ILE A 107 -23.10 2.63 8.18
C ILE A 107 -21.93 1.78 8.69
N THR A 108 -21.93 0.49 8.41
CA THR A 108 -20.78 -0.38 8.67
C THR A 108 -19.74 -0.22 7.56
N VAL A 109 -18.46 -0.22 7.92
CA VAL A 109 -17.37 -0.27 6.93
C VAL A 109 -16.58 -1.56 7.12
N CYS A 110 -16.30 -2.23 6.02
CA CYS A 110 -15.34 -3.33 5.98
C CYS A 110 -14.30 -3.10 4.88
N ASN A 111 -13.17 -3.76 5.04
CA ASN A 111 -12.06 -3.77 4.08
C ASN A 111 -11.59 -5.21 3.87
N ILE A 112 -10.57 -5.40 3.03
CA ILE A 112 -9.97 -6.71 2.77
C ILE A 112 -8.55 -6.73 3.36
N PRO A 113 -8.37 -7.10 4.64
CA PRO A 113 -7.05 -7.18 5.25
C PRO A 113 -6.29 -8.39 4.71
N GLY A 114 -4.99 -8.23 4.50
CA GLY A 114 -4.07 -9.35 4.28
C GLY A 114 -3.98 -9.90 2.86
N TYR A 115 -4.85 -9.56 1.93
CA TYR A 115 -4.86 -10.14 0.57
C TYR A 115 -3.60 -9.84 -0.25
N SER A 116 -2.86 -8.79 0.08
CA SER A 116 -1.70 -8.33 -0.69
C SER A 116 -0.39 -8.40 0.09
N ILE A 117 -0.32 -9.17 1.18
CA ILE A 117 0.87 -9.24 2.05
C ILE A 117 2.09 -9.67 1.25
N GLU A 118 1.98 -10.79 0.55
CA GLU A 118 3.07 -11.38 -0.23
C GLU A 118 3.47 -10.47 -1.38
N ALA A 119 2.50 -9.91 -2.10
CA ALA A 119 2.75 -9.03 -3.24
C ALA A 119 3.48 -7.75 -2.82
N LEU A 120 3.07 -7.11 -1.71
CA LEU A 120 3.72 -5.92 -1.20
C LEU A 120 5.12 -6.21 -0.64
N ALA A 121 5.29 -7.33 0.08
CA ALA A 121 6.60 -7.76 0.55
C ALA A 121 7.53 -8.04 -0.64
N GLN A 122 7.05 -8.76 -1.66
CA GLN A 122 7.79 -9.00 -2.90
C GLN A 122 8.22 -7.68 -3.57
N LEU A 123 7.34 -6.69 -3.63
CA LEU A 123 7.66 -5.38 -4.22
C LEU A 123 8.78 -4.67 -3.44
N VAL A 124 8.75 -4.70 -2.11
CA VAL A 124 9.83 -4.14 -1.27
C VAL A 124 11.16 -4.84 -1.58
N ILE A 125 11.17 -6.17 -1.63
CA ILE A 125 12.38 -6.94 -1.96
C ILE A 125 12.89 -6.61 -3.37
N THR A 126 11.97 -6.48 -4.33
CA THR A 126 12.31 -6.08 -5.70
C THR A 126 13.00 -4.72 -5.72
N PHE A 127 12.50 -3.72 -4.97
CA PHE A 127 13.17 -2.42 -4.85
C PHE A 127 14.56 -2.54 -4.21
N ILE A 128 14.70 -3.30 -3.11
CA ILE A 128 15.99 -3.51 -2.45
C ILE A 128 17.02 -4.07 -3.44
N LEU A 129 16.69 -5.14 -4.17
CA LEU A 129 17.59 -5.78 -5.11
C LEU A 129 17.85 -4.94 -6.37
N THR A 130 16.85 -4.21 -6.84
CA THR A 130 17.00 -3.27 -7.97
C THR A 130 17.94 -2.11 -7.62
N ILE A 131 17.79 -1.54 -6.44
CA ILE A 131 18.65 -0.45 -5.95
C ILE A 131 20.07 -0.96 -5.74
N SER A 132 20.25 -2.08 -5.04
CA SER A 132 21.57 -2.63 -4.72
C SER A 132 22.38 -3.00 -5.95
N SER A 133 21.73 -3.56 -6.97
CA SER A 133 22.39 -3.91 -8.24
C SER A 133 22.42 -2.77 -9.26
N SER A 134 21.82 -1.61 -8.98
CA SER A 134 21.62 -0.54 -9.98
C SER A 134 21.01 -1.04 -11.30
N LEU A 135 20.05 -1.97 -11.20
CA LEU A 135 19.53 -2.73 -12.35
C LEU A 135 18.95 -1.81 -13.44
N ILE A 136 18.19 -0.78 -13.04
CA ILE A 136 17.57 0.16 -13.98
C ILE A 136 18.64 0.89 -14.79
N LYS A 137 19.73 1.37 -14.13
CA LYS A 137 20.82 2.07 -14.83
C LYS A 137 21.50 1.15 -15.83
N GLN A 138 21.75 -0.09 -15.47
CA GLN A 138 22.34 -1.07 -16.38
C GLN A 138 21.43 -1.37 -17.57
N GLN A 139 20.12 -1.48 -17.35
CA GLN A 139 19.13 -1.68 -18.42
C GLN A 139 19.08 -0.49 -19.40
N LEU A 140 19.16 0.74 -18.88
CA LEU A 140 19.22 1.94 -19.72
C LEU A 140 20.50 1.97 -20.56
N MET A 141 21.66 1.64 -20.00
CA MET A 141 22.92 1.52 -20.74
C MET A 141 22.79 0.51 -21.89
N LEU A 142 22.24 -0.68 -21.62
CA LEU A 142 22.02 -1.69 -22.67
C LEU A 142 21.10 -1.20 -23.77
N LYS A 143 20.00 -0.50 -23.40
CA LYS A 143 19.07 0.09 -24.36
C LYS A 143 19.75 1.12 -25.27
N ASP A 144 20.71 1.88 -24.72
CA ASP A 144 21.45 2.89 -25.43
C ASP A 144 22.70 2.32 -26.16
N ASN A 145 22.85 0.99 -26.23
CA ASN A 145 24.00 0.26 -26.76
C ASN A 145 25.34 0.61 -26.06
N ASP A 146 25.28 1.04 -24.80
CA ASP A 146 26.45 1.30 -23.97
C ASP A 146 26.81 0.03 -23.17
N TYR A 147 27.79 -0.70 -23.66
CA TYR A 147 28.27 -1.96 -23.06
C TYR A 147 29.47 -1.77 -22.13
N ARG A 148 29.93 -0.55 -21.88
CA ARG A 148 31.19 -0.28 -21.13
C ARG A 148 31.18 -0.89 -19.74
N ASN A 149 30.04 -0.89 -19.03
CA ASN A 149 29.93 -1.49 -17.70
C ASN A 149 30.17 -3.02 -17.70
N PHE A 150 30.00 -3.67 -18.84
CA PHE A 150 30.14 -5.13 -18.96
C PHE A 150 31.43 -5.57 -19.65
N THR A 151 31.99 -4.70 -20.49
CA THR A 151 33.12 -5.07 -21.36
C THR A 151 34.44 -4.39 -20.96
N GLN A 152 34.40 -3.34 -20.16
CA GLN A 152 35.60 -2.59 -19.75
C GLN A 152 35.81 -2.66 -18.23
N ASN A 153 34.99 -1.92 -17.48
CA ASN A 153 35.04 -1.85 -16.02
C ASN A 153 33.64 -1.69 -15.45
N LEU A 154 33.38 -2.23 -14.26
CA LEU A 154 32.14 -1.98 -13.52
C LEU A 154 32.08 -0.51 -13.09
N THR A 155 31.43 0.33 -13.89
CA THR A 155 31.34 1.79 -13.67
C THR A 155 30.05 2.17 -12.95
N VAL A 156 29.04 1.30 -12.99
CA VAL A 156 27.76 1.55 -12.31
C VAL A 156 27.90 1.18 -10.84
N PRO A 157 27.66 2.12 -9.91
CA PRO A 157 27.70 1.84 -8.48
C PRO A 157 26.71 0.71 -8.12
N HIS A 158 27.19 -0.28 -7.40
CA HIS A 158 26.38 -1.36 -6.84
C HIS A 158 26.92 -1.75 -5.46
N PHE A 159 26.13 -2.46 -4.68
CA PHE A 159 26.54 -2.98 -3.38
C PHE A 159 25.82 -4.31 -3.10
N GLU A 160 26.45 -5.13 -2.29
CA GLU A 160 25.82 -6.36 -1.80
C GLU A 160 24.94 -6.04 -0.60
N VAL A 161 23.78 -6.72 -0.49
CA VAL A 161 22.85 -6.54 0.64
C VAL A 161 23.29 -7.33 1.89
N LEU A 162 24.21 -8.30 1.73
CA LEU A 162 24.80 -9.02 2.84
C LEU A 162 25.40 -8.04 3.85
N ASP A 163 25.15 -8.25 5.14
CA ASP A 163 25.58 -7.43 6.27
C ASP A 163 25.09 -5.96 6.27
N LYS A 164 24.31 -5.54 5.26
CA LYS A 164 23.63 -4.24 5.28
C LYS A 164 22.47 -4.24 6.26
N THR A 165 22.16 -3.06 6.76
CA THR A 165 21.09 -2.86 7.72
C THR A 165 19.81 -2.36 7.03
N LEU A 166 18.73 -3.13 7.17
CA LEU A 166 17.38 -2.69 6.79
C LEU A 166 16.62 -2.20 8.02
N GLY A 167 16.23 -0.93 8.01
CA GLY A 167 15.27 -0.38 8.96
C GLY A 167 13.84 -0.72 8.51
N VAL A 168 13.08 -1.41 9.33
CA VAL A 168 11.69 -1.77 9.06
C VAL A 168 10.79 -0.95 9.98
N MET A 169 10.11 0.05 9.41
CA MET A 169 9.11 0.83 10.11
C MET A 169 7.78 0.08 10.05
N GLY A 170 7.41 -0.57 11.14
CA GLY A 170 6.19 -1.39 11.26
C GLY A 170 6.41 -2.86 10.95
N ALA A 171 6.31 -3.71 11.97
CA ALA A 171 6.37 -5.16 11.87
C ALA A 171 4.97 -5.80 11.97
N GLY A 172 4.02 -5.28 11.21
CA GLY A 172 2.73 -5.92 10.92
C GLY A 172 2.90 -7.08 9.94
N SER A 173 1.81 -7.54 9.32
CA SER A 173 1.86 -8.69 8.40
C SER A 173 2.85 -8.50 7.25
N ILE A 174 2.83 -7.34 6.59
CA ILE A 174 3.74 -7.03 5.49
C ILE A 174 5.19 -6.91 5.99
N GLY A 175 5.44 -6.08 7.03
CA GLY A 175 6.78 -5.89 7.57
C GLY A 175 7.42 -7.18 8.07
N ASN A 176 6.65 -8.09 8.68
CA ASN A 176 7.16 -9.41 9.08
C ASN A 176 7.55 -10.27 7.87
N GLN A 177 6.77 -10.22 6.78
CA GLN A 177 7.12 -10.97 5.57
C GLN A 177 8.37 -10.38 4.91
N VAL A 178 8.54 -9.05 4.90
CA VAL A 178 9.78 -8.40 4.46
C VAL A 178 10.96 -8.86 5.31
N ILE A 179 10.85 -8.78 6.65
CA ILE A 179 11.89 -9.22 7.59
C ILE A 179 12.33 -10.65 7.31
N LYS A 180 11.37 -11.58 7.15
CA LYS A 180 11.64 -12.99 6.88
C LYS A 180 12.52 -13.19 5.63
N VAL A 181 12.20 -12.48 4.54
CA VAL A 181 12.92 -12.64 3.27
C VAL A 181 14.30 -11.98 3.33
N VAL A 182 14.41 -10.75 3.86
CA VAL A 182 15.69 -10.03 3.88
C VAL A 182 16.68 -10.64 4.87
N ARG A 183 16.22 -11.30 5.94
CA ARG A 183 17.08 -12.11 6.80
C ARG A 183 17.73 -13.28 6.04
N ALA A 184 16.98 -13.92 5.14
CA ALA A 184 17.52 -14.97 4.27
C ALA A 184 18.56 -14.44 3.27
N LEU A 185 18.57 -13.14 2.97
CA LEU A 185 19.61 -12.45 2.20
C LEU A 185 20.81 -12.00 3.04
N GLY A 186 20.83 -12.33 4.33
CA GLY A 186 21.94 -12.00 5.23
C GLY A 186 21.94 -10.56 5.75
N MET A 187 20.84 -9.82 5.64
CA MET A 187 20.75 -8.45 6.17
C MET A 187 20.54 -8.41 7.69
N ASN A 188 21.06 -7.37 8.34
CA ASN A 188 20.72 -6.99 9.70
C ASN A 188 19.43 -6.17 9.71
N ILE A 189 18.59 -6.34 10.74
CA ILE A 189 17.26 -5.72 10.78
C ILE A 189 17.10 -4.86 12.04
N LEU A 190 16.73 -3.60 11.83
CA LEU A 190 16.25 -2.70 12.88
C LEU A 190 14.75 -2.51 12.73
N VAL A 191 14.01 -2.68 13.81
CA VAL A 191 12.56 -2.62 13.77
C VAL A 191 12.06 -1.50 14.66
N TYR A 192 11.33 -0.56 14.08
CA TYR A 192 10.55 0.44 14.79
C TYR A 192 9.07 0.07 14.76
N THR A 193 8.47 -0.14 15.93
CA THR A 193 7.04 -0.39 16.09
C THR A 193 6.51 0.33 17.32
N ARG A 194 5.19 0.63 17.30
CA ARG A 194 4.50 1.23 18.45
C ARG A 194 4.62 0.38 19.73
N THR A 195 4.59 -0.93 19.58
CA THR A 195 4.75 -1.89 20.69
C THR A 195 6.01 -2.70 20.43
N PRO A 196 7.15 -2.35 21.05
CA PRO A 196 8.39 -3.11 20.94
C PRO A 196 8.18 -4.56 21.38
N ARG A 197 8.89 -5.47 20.73
CA ARG A 197 8.88 -6.89 21.08
C ARG A 197 10.29 -7.45 21.06
N GLN A 198 10.49 -8.55 21.77
CA GLN A 198 11.73 -9.30 21.73
C GLN A 198 11.75 -10.19 20.48
N TRP A 199 12.92 -10.32 19.92
CA TRP A 199 13.18 -11.17 18.75
C TRP A 199 14.09 -12.30 19.17
N GLN A 200 13.81 -13.50 18.68
CA GLN A 200 14.69 -14.67 18.93
C GLN A 200 15.94 -14.65 18.05
N ASP A 201 15.86 -14.05 16.87
CA ASP A 201 16.98 -13.87 15.94
C ASP A 201 17.83 -12.68 16.39
N SER A 202 19.10 -12.91 16.72
CA SER A 202 20.06 -11.88 17.14
C SER A 202 20.36 -10.83 16.06
N GLY A 203 20.07 -11.12 14.80
CA GLY A 203 20.19 -10.17 13.70
C GLY A 203 18.99 -9.21 13.57
N ILE A 204 18.02 -9.27 14.51
CA ILE A 204 16.85 -8.38 14.54
C ILE A 204 16.80 -7.68 15.89
N ARG A 205 16.75 -6.34 15.88
CA ARG A 205 16.65 -5.50 17.09
C ARG A 205 15.44 -4.57 17.02
N SER A 206 14.71 -4.42 18.12
CA SER A 206 13.73 -3.34 18.30
C SER A 206 14.45 -2.08 18.75
N VAL A 207 14.23 -0.97 18.05
CA VAL A 207 14.95 0.29 18.28
C VAL A 207 14.00 1.50 18.20
N SER A 208 14.48 2.68 18.61
CA SER A 208 13.80 3.95 18.41
C SER A 208 13.77 4.33 16.93
N LEU A 209 12.88 5.26 16.54
CA LEU A 209 12.82 5.78 15.17
C LEU A 209 14.15 6.42 14.75
N ILE A 210 14.72 7.23 15.63
CA ILE A 210 15.98 7.94 15.35
C ILE A 210 17.14 6.98 15.17
N GLU A 211 17.25 5.97 16.03
CA GLU A 211 18.27 4.93 15.92
C GLU A 211 18.11 4.13 14.61
N LEU A 212 16.85 3.75 14.26
CA LEU A 212 16.59 3.07 13.00
C LEU A 212 17.07 3.90 11.81
N LEU A 213 16.70 5.19 11.76
CA LEU A 213 17.03 6.06 10.63
C LEU A 213 18.54 6.32 10.53
N ASN A 214 19.23 6.48 11.67
CA ASN A 214 20.65 6.74 11.72
C ASN A 214 21.52 5.53 11.32
N GLU A 215 21.09 4.32 11.67
CA GLU A 215 21.88 3.11 11.46
C GLU A 215 21.55 2.35 10.17
N SER A 216 20.39 2.63 9.54
CA SER A 216 19.96 1.90 8.36
C SER A 216 20.67 2.32 7.07
N ASP A 217 20.96 1.35 6.23
CA ASP A 217 21.38 1.56 4.84
C ASP A 217 20.18 1.66 3.90
N LEU A 218 19.10 0.94 4.21
CA LEU A 218 17.80 1.03 3.56
C LEU A 218 16.70 1.11 4.62
N VAL A 219 15.64 1.86 4.34
CA VAL A 219 14.47 1.99 5.22
C VAL A 219 13.22 1.57 4.45
N SER A 220 12.47 0.61 4.99
CA SER A 220 11.18 0.17 4.45
C SER A 220 10.05 0.63 5.36
N ILE A 221 9.11 1.41 4.81
CA ILE A 221 7.96 1.96 5.52
C ILE A 221 6.75 1.04 5.31
N ASN A 222 6.30 0.39 6.40
CA ASN A 222 5.18 -0.55 6.41
C ASN A 222 4.15 -0.21 7.50
N ILE A 223 4.06 1.07 7.91
CA ILE A 223 3.09 1.56 8.90
C ILE A 223 1.85 2.14 8.21
N PRO A 224 0.66 2.10 8.85
CA PRO A 224 -0.52 2.77 8.36
C PRO A 224 -0.40 4.30 8.48
N LEU A 225 -1.12 5.03 7.64
CA LEU A 225 -1.28 6.47 7.78
C LEU A 225 -2.31 6.77 8.87
N THR A 226 -1.87 7.46 9.91
CA THR A 226 -2.69 7.98 11.02
C THR A 226 -2.30 9.43 11.30
N SER A 227 -2.99 10.09 12.25
CA SER A 227 -2.57 11.41 12.74
C SER A 227 -1.15 11.41 13.30
N GLU A 228 -0.72 10.32 13.92
CA GLU A 228 0.60 10.16 14.53
C GLU A 228 1.71 9.84 13.51
N THR A 229 1.37 9.17 12.40
CA THR A 229 2.34 8.76 11.39
C THR A 229 2.38 9.68 10.17
N LYS A 230 1.43 10.61 10.06
CA LYS A 230 1.46 11.64 9.01
C LYS A 230 2.70 12.52 9.18
N HIS A 231 3.48 12.64 8.11
CA HIS A 231 4.73 13.41 8.09
C HIS A 231 5.75 12.97 9.17
N LEU A 232 5.72 11.69 9.56
CA LEU A 232 6.68 11.11 10.49
C LEU A 232 8.11 11.18 9.92
N ILE A 233 8.24 11.06 8.61
CA ILE A 233 9.47 11.34 7.89
C ILE A 233 9.40 12.79 7.38
N ASN A 234 10.24 13.64 7.97
CA ASN A 234 10.30 15.08 7.74
C ASN A 234 11.75 15.56 7.78
N LYS A 235 12.01 16.87 7.73
CA LYS A 235 13.35 17.45 7.71
C LYS A 235 14.25 16.95 8.84
N ASP A 236 13.72 16.89 10.08
CA ASP A 236 14.51 16.50 11.25
C ASP A 236 14.87 15.01 11.18
N THR A 237 13.90 14.15 10.83
CA THR A 237 14.12 12.72 10.71
C THR A 237 14.95 12.34 9.47
N LEU A 238 14.87 13.09 8.39
CA LEU A 238 15.71 12.92 7.20
C LEU A 238 17.17 13.34 7.49
N SER A 239 17.38 14.35 8.34
CA SER A 239 18.72 14.88 8.64
C SER A 239 19.61 13.89 9.39
N VAL A 240 19.05 12.92 10.11
CA VAL A 240 19.80 11.90 10.86
C VAL A 240 20.12 10.67 10.03
N MET A 241 19.57 10.55 8.82
CA MET A 241 19.80 9.41 7.93
C MET A 241 21.21 9.46 7.32
N LYS A 242 21.76 8.29 7.01
CA LYS A 242 23.03 8.22 6.26
C LYS A 242 22.87 8.87 4.88
N PRO A 243 23.83 9.66 4.40
CA PRO A 243 23.76 10.26 3.05
C PRO A 243 23.65 9.24 1.91
N SER A 244 24.05 7.99 2.16
CA SER A 244 23.97 6.88 1.20
C SER A 244 22.74 6.00 1.37
N SER A 245 21.88 6.30 2.33
CA SER A 245 20.69 5.45 2.61
C SER A 245 19.57 5.67 1.60
N PHE A 246 18.68 4.69 1.52
CA PHE A 246 17.49 4.71 0.64
C PHE A 246 16.22 4.53 1.46
N ILE A 247 15.14 5.17 1.02
CA ILE A 247 13.79 4.98 1.58
C ILE A 247 12.92 4.27 0.55
N ILE A 248 12.24 3.21 1.00
CA ILE A 248 11.25 2.47 0.24
C ILE A 248 9.90 2.64 0.94
N ASN A 249 8.97 3.31 0.30
CA ASN A 249 7.63 3.55 0.85
C ASN A 249 6.55 2.87 0.00
N THR A 250 6.09 1.71 0.44
CA THR A 250 4.97 0.98 -0.16
C THR A 250 3.67 1.15 0.64
N SER A 251 3.66 2.06 1.63
CA SER A 251 2.50 2.35 2.47
C SER A 251 1.68 3.51 1.91
N ARG A 252 1.91 4.73 2.42
CA ARG A 252 1.17 5.94 2.01
C ARG A 252 2.13 7.12 1.85
N GLY A 253 2.00 7.89 0.77
CA GLY A 253 2.87 9.05 0.49
C GLY A 253 2.92 10.05 1.64
N ALA A 254 1.77 10.36 2.25
CA ALA A 254 1.67 11.34 3.33
C ALA A 254 2.37 10.96 4.66
N ILE A 255 2.98 9.79 4.77
CA ILE A 255 3.90 9.45 5.87
C ILE A 255 5.19 10.25 5.75
N ILE A 256 5.59 10.58 4.53
CA ILE A 256 6.73 11.43 4.22
C ILE A 256 6.22 12.84 3.93
N LYS A 257 6.86 13.85 4.50
CA LYS A 257 6.62 15.25 4.13
C LYS A 257 7.39 15.54 2.85
N GLU A 258 6.70 15.56 1.73
CA GLU A 258 7.27 15.60 0.38
C GLU A 258 8.23 16.80 0.16
N ALA A 259 7.82 18.00 0.62
CA ALA A 259 8.66 19.19 0.49
C ALA A 259 10.02 19.03 1.20
N ASP A 260 10.03 18.42 2.39
CA ASP A 260 11.24 18.19 3.17
C ASP A 260 12.13 17.11 2.51
N LEU A 261 11.52 16.08 1.90
CA LEU A 261 12.24 15.08 1.13
C LEU A 261 12.92 15.69 -0.09
N ILE A 262 12.22 16.54 -0.85
CA ILE A 262 12.78 17.24 -2.01
C ILE A 262 13.97 18.10 -1.60
N GLU A 263 13.84 18.91 -0.53
CA GLU A 263 14.92 19.74 0.01
C GLU A 263 16.14 18.88 0.41
N SER A 264 15.89 17.75 1.09
CA SER A 264 16.94 16.83 1.54
C SER A 264 17.68 16.19 0.36
N LEU A 265 16.96 15.76 -0.67
CA LEU A 265 17.56 15.18 -1.88
C LEU A 265 18.40 16.20 -2.65
N GLN A 266 17.96 17.46 -2.73
CA GLN A 266 18.69 18.54 -3.38
C GLN A 266 19.95 18.94 -2.60
N SER A 267 19.89 18.99 -1.27
CA SER A 267 21.02 19.38 -0.42
C SER A 267 22.08 18.27 -0.31
N ASN A 268 21.67 17.01 -0.33
CA ASN A 268 22.57 15.85 -0.28
C ASN A 268 23.13 15.46 -1.66
N CYS A 269 22.59 16.01 -2.74
CA CYS A 269 23.07 15.79 -4.11
C CYS A 269 24.38 16.52 -4.43
N ARG A 270 25.37 16.51 -3.52
CA ARG A 270 26.78 16.82 -3.88
C ARG A 270 27.44 15.69 -4.69
N CYS A 271 26.75 14.62 -4.95
CA CYS A 271 27.20 13.54 -5.82
C CYS A 271 26.26 13.46 -7.03
N SER A 272 26.64 14.16 -8.10
CA SER A 272 25.91 14.33 -9.37
C SER A 272 25.60 13.05 -10.16
N THR A 273 25.77 11.88 -9.57
CA THR A 273 25.57 10.57 -10.23
C THR A 273 24.57 9.65 -9.57
N ARG A 274 23.98 10.00 -8.40
CA ARG A 274 23.09 9.09 -7.66
C ARG A 274 21.60 9.44 -7.71
N CYS A 275 21.23 10.66 -8.10
CA CYS A 275 19.83 11.10 -8.12
C CYS A 275 19.17 11.13 -9.50
N SER A 276 19.81 10.63 -10.55
CA SER A 276 19.25 10.55 -11.89
C SER A 276 18.71 9.15 -12.17
N GLY A 277 17.52 8.84 -11.66
CA GLY A 277 16.93 7.56 -12.02
C GLY A 277 15.73 7.13 -11.18
N PHE A 278 14.68 7.96 -11.09
CA PHE A 278 13.30 7.55 -10.89
C PHE A 278 12.41 8.44 -11.74
#